data_cc6659da9dda776ecd42fd1b1c3f3818
#
_entry.id   cc6659da9dda776ecd42fd1b1c3f3818
#
_cell.length_a   1.000
_cell.length_b   1.000
_cell.length_c   1.000
_cell.angle_alpha   90.00
_cell.angle_beta   90.00
_cell.angle_gamma   90.00
#
_symmetry.space_group_name_H-M   'P 1'
#
loop_
_entity.id
_entity.type
_entity.pdbx_description
1 polymer ?
#
loop_
_entity_poly.entity_id
_entity_poly.type
_entity_poly.pdbx_seq_one_letter_code
_entity_poly.pdbx_strand_id
1 'polypeptide(L)'
;MNPENENAHIIDNKHFSYLLIRDYLLGNILGEHTDEILYWAGKDLARQFPLKSQEDLYEAMIYCGFGQLELLKKEKNAQQYRLESDLVTVRTQNEQVSFQLEAGFLAQQIQMTTGLPCEAKAEIIVGKEKKKEVLITLFIE
;
A
#
# COMPACT_ATOMS: atom_id res chain seq x y z
N MET A 1 -28.47 18.80 -6.53
CA MET A 1 -27.13 18.27 -6.58
C MET A 1 -26.58 18.36 -7.99
N ASN A 2 -25.35 18.77 -8.13
CA ASN A 2 -24.74 18.91 -9.44
C ASN A 2 -24.32 17.53 -9.95
N PRO A 3 -24.90 17.08 -11.06
CA PRO A 3 -24.57 15.77 -11.60
C PRO A 3 -23.08 15.57 -11.90
N GLU A 4 -22.39 16.63 -12.25
CA GLU A 4 -20.97 16.52 -12.55
C GLU A 4 -20.14 16.26 -11.31
N ASN A 5 -20.50 16.90 -10.19
CA ASN A 5 -19.83 16.64 -8.92
C ASN A 5 -20.14 15.24 -8.44
N GLU A 6 -21.36 14.81 -8.64
CA GLU A 6 -21.72 13.43 -8.32
C GLU A 6 -20.95 12.46 -9.16
N ASN A 7 -20.82 12.77 -10.44
CA ASN A 7 -20.07 11.88 -11.34
C ASN A 7 -18.62 11.77 -10.94
N ALA A 8 -18.02 12.85 -10.42
CA ALA A 8 -16.66 12.80 -9.93
C ALA A 8 -16.51 11.80 -8.78
N HIS A 9 -17.55 11.62 -7.97
CA HIS A 9 -17.54 10.65 -6.90
C HIS A 9 -17.99 9.27 -7.36
N ILE A 10 -18.95 9.23 -8.26
CA ILE A 10 -19.55 7.98 -8.74
C ILE A 10 -18.65 7.24 -9.71
N ILE A 11 -17.87 7.99 -10.50
CA ILE A 11 -16.95 7.38 -11.46
C ILE A 11 -16.04 6.38 -10.79
N ASP A 12 -15.59 6.68 -9.57
CA ASP A 12 -14.75 5.78 -8.80
C ASP A 12 -15.56 4.89 -7.88
N ASN A 13 -16.79 4.60 -8.26
CA ASN A 13 -17.66 3.77 -7.45
C ASN A 13 -17.02 2.42 -7.13
N LYS A 14 -16.30 1.84 -8.07
CA LYS A 14 -15.57 0.59 -7.82
C LYS A 14 -14.48 0.78 -6.78
N HIS A 15 -13.93 2.00 -6.67
CA HIS A 15 -12.92 2.32 -5.67
C HIS A 15 -13.55 2.81 -4.38
N PHE A 16 -14.75 3.33 -4.45
CA PHE A 16 -15.41 3.89 -3.28
C PHE A 16 -15.64 2.85 -2.20
N SER A 17 -16.09 1.66 -2.57
CA SER A 17 -16.27 0.57 -1.61
C SER A 17 -14.97 0.22 -0.91
N TYR A 18 -13.89 0.18 -1.66
CA TYR A 18 -12.57 -0.10 -1.11
C TYR A 18 -12.17 0.99 -0.12
N LEU A 19 -12.31 2.25 -0.50
CA LEU A 19 -11.99 3.38 0.36
C LEU A 19 -12.82 3.36 1.64
N LEU A 20 -14.09 3.08 1.51
CA LEU A 20 -15.00 3.10 2.64
C LEU A 20 -14.60 2.07 3.68
N ILE A 21 -14.27 0.87 3.25
CA ILE A 21 -13.87 -0.21 4.15
C ILE A 21 -12.42 -0.01 4.60
N ARG A 22 -11.53 0.23 3.65
CA ARG A 22 -10.10 0.26 3.93
C ARG A 22 -9.67 1.45 4.76
N ASP A 23 -10.11 2.64 4.40
CA ASP A 23 -9.62 3.85 5.05
C ASP A 23 -10.55 4.35 6.15
N TYR A 24 -11.86 4.29 5.94
CA TYR A 24 -12.79 4.81 6.94
C TYR A 24 -13.16 3.78 7.98
N LEU A 25 -13.67 2.64 7.56
CA LEU A 25 -14.17 1.64 8.52
C LEU A 25 -13.04 1.04 9.35
N LEU A 26 -11.99 0.55 8.71
CA LEU A 26 -10.87 -0.04 9.45
C LEU A 26 -10.20 0.96 10.37
N GLY A 27 -10.00 2.18 9.90
CA GLY A 27 -9.41 3.21 10.73
C GLY A 27 -10.24 3.50 11.98
N ASN A 28 -11.57 3.55 11.83
CA ASN A 28 -12.45 3.78 12.96
C ASN A 28 -12.44 2.63 13.96
N ILE A 29 -12.37 1.40 13.47
CA ILE A 29 -12.35 0.21 14.33
C ILE A 29 -11.02 0.08 15.05
N LEU A 30 -9.91 0.28 14.33
CA LEU A 30 -8.57 0.02 14.86
C LEU A 30 -8.00 1.21 15.66
N GLY A 31 -8.49 2.41 15.39
CA GLY A 31 -8.13 3.60 16.16
C GLY A 31 -6.65 3.95 16.05
N GLU A 32 -6.05 4.28 17.18
CA GLU A 32 -4.65 4.72 17.23
C GLU A 32 -3.64 3.64 16.88
N HIS A 33 -4.06 2.38 16.88
CA HIS A 33 -3.18 1.26 16.57
C HIS A 33 -3.32 0.77 15.12
N THR A 34 -3.96 1.57 14.27
CA THR A 34 -4.21 1.20 12.88
C THR A 34 -2.95 0.78 12.15
N ASP A 35 -1.89 1.59 12.23
CA ASP A 35 -0.65 1.31 11.49
C ASP A 35 -0.02 -0.02 11.91
N GLU A 36 0.08 -0.25 13.20
CA GLU A 36 0.70 -1.47 13.71
C GLU A 36 -0.10 -2.70 13.33
N ILE A 37 -1.41 -2.63 13.51
CA ILE A 37 -2.28 -3.77 13.23
C ILE A 37 -2.29 -4.08 11.75
N LEU A 38 -2.38 -3.06 10.89
CA LEU A 38 -2.39 -3.28 9.45
C LEU A 38 -1.07 -3.85 8.96
N TYR A 39 0.05 -3.45 9.54
CA TYR A 39 1.34 -4.00 9.19
C TYR A 39 1.38 -5.52 9.44
N TRP A 40 0.98 -5.94 10.63
CA TRP A 40 0.93 -7.36 10.97
C TRP A 40 -0.10 -8.11 10.14
N ALA A 41 -1.25 -7.49 9.87
CA ALA A 41 -2.27 -8.07 9.01
C ALA A 41 -1.74 -8.28 7.60
N GLY A 42 -0.93 -7.35 7.09
CA GLY A 42 -0.31 -7.49 5.78
C GLY A 42 0.62 -8.68 5.72
N LYS A 43 1.42 -8.87 6.76
CA LYS A 43 2.31 -10.04 6.85
C LYS A 43 1.52 -11.34 6.87
N ASP A 44 0.46 -11.38 7.65
CA ASP A 44 -0.38 -12.56 7.72
C ASP A 44 -1.03 -12.87 6.37
N LEU A 45 -1.51 -11.83 5.71
CA LEU A 45 -2.10 -11.97 4.38
C LEU A 45 -1.09 -12.56 3.39
N ALA A 46 0.16 -12.10 3.44
CA ALA A 46 1.20 -12.62 2.56
C ALA A 46 1.46 -14.09 2.81
N ARG A 47 1.44 -14.53 4.07
CA ARG A 47 1.64 -15.95 4.39
C ARG A 47 0.52 -16.82 3.82
N GLN A 48 -0.69 -16.28 3.75
CA GLN A 48 -1.82 -17.01 3.18
C GLN A 48 -1.79 -17.05 1.65
N PHE A 49 -1.15 -16.06 1.02
CA PHE A 49 -1.09 -15.95 -0.43
C PHE A 49 0.36 -15.76 -0.88
N PRO A 50 1.21 -16.78 -0.69
CA PRO A 50 2.63 -16.65 -1.08
C PRO A 50 2.78 -16.56 -2.58
N LEU A 51 3.67 -15.70 -3.03
CA LEU A 51 3.92 -15.47 -4.45
C LEU A 51 5.29 -16.02 -4.81
N LYS A 52 5.44 -16.48 -6.06
CA LYS A 52 6.64 -17.23 -6.45
C LYS A 52 7.70 -16.39 -7.14
N SER A 53 7.31 -15.23 -7.69
CA SER A 53 8.24 -14.40 -8.43
C SER A 53 7.96 -12.93 -8.17
N GLN A 54 8.93 -12.10 -8.51
CA GLN A 54 8.76 -10.66 -8.40
C GLN A 54 7.68 -10.15 -9.35
N GLU A 55 7.58 -10.77 -10.52
CA GLU A 55 6.54 -10.44 -11.48
C GLU A 55 5.15 -10.71 -10.91
N ASP A 56 4.98 -11.87 -10.28
CA ASP A 56 3.73 -12.22 -9.62
C ASP A 56 3.40 -11.23 -8.50
N LEU A 57 4.42 -10.78 -7.78
CA LEU A 57 4.24 -9.79 -6.72
C LEU A 57 3.71 -8.47 -7.28
N TYR A 58 4.29 -7.99 -8.38
CA TYR A 58 3.85 -6.75 -8.99
C TYR A 58 2.40 -6.86 -9.46
N GLU A 59 2.06 -7.97 -10.09
CA GLU A 59 0.69 -8.20 -10.56
C GLU A 59 -0.30 -8.30 -9.41
N ALA A 60 0.08 -8.99 -8.35
CA ALA A 60 -0.78 -9.16 -7.17
C ALA A 60 -1.06 -7.81 -6.50
N MET A 61 -0.06 -6.94 -6.40
CA MET A 61 -0.25 -5.62 -5.81
C MET A 61 -1.30 -4.82 -6.57
N ILE A 62 -1.28 -4.91 -7.90
CA ILE A 62 -2.28 -4.26 -8.73
C ILE A 62 -3.64 -4.92 -8.55
N TYR A 63 -3.68 -6.24 -8.61
CA TYR A 63 -4.91 -7.00 -8.54
C TYR A 63 -5.65 -6.79 -7.21
N CYS A 64 -4.90 -6.66 -6.12
CA CYS A 64 -5.47 -6.44 -4.81
C CYS A 64 -5.92 -5.00 -4.57
N GLY A 65 -5.67 -4.11 -5.52
CA GLY A 65 -6.00 -2.70 -5.36
C GLY A 65 -5.00 -1.92 -4.54
N PHE A 66 -3.84 -2.51 -4.24
CA PHE A 66 -2.80 -1.82 -3.48
C PHE A 66 -2.10 -0.75 -4.30
N GLY A 67 -1.79 -1.06 -5.55
CA GLY A 67 -1.15 -0.12 -6.46
C GLY A 67 -0.01 -0.75 -7.25
N GLN A 68 0.57 0.05 -8.11
CA GLN A 68 1.69 -0.36 -8.95
C GLN A 68 3.00 -0.04 -8.25
N LEU A 69 3.87 -1.03 -8.16
CA LEU A 69 5.19 -0.85 -7.56
C LEU A 69 6.21 -0.44 -8.61
N GLU A 70 7.04 0.55 -8.25
CA GLU A 70 8.19 0.95 -9.04
C GLU A 70 9.42 0.90 -8.16
N LEU A 71 10.40 0.10 -8.53
CA LEU A 71 11.66 0.02 -7.77
C LEU A 71 12.48 1.27 -8.01
N LEU A 72 12.74 2.04 -6.97
CA LEU A 72 13.52 3.27 -7.05
C LEU A 72 14.98 3.06 -6.69
N LYS A 73 15.24 2.17 -5.75
CA LYS A 73 16.57 2.00 -5.21
C LYS A 73 16.75 0.56 -4.76
N LYS A 74 17.87 -0.04 -5.12
CA LYS A 74 18.18 -1.40 -4.69
C LYS A 74 19.61 -1.43 -4.18
N GLU A 75 19.75 -1.62 -2.88
CA GLU A 75 21.02 -1.80 -2.22
C GLU A 75 21.05 -3.20 -1.59
N LYS A 76 22.20 -3.58 -1.06
CA LYS A 76 22.36 -4.91 -0.50
C LYS A 76 21.34 -5.23 0.61
N ASN A 77 21.14 -4.27 1.51
CA ASN A 77 20.30 -4.47 2.68
C ASN A 77 19.05 -3.61 2.69
N ALA A 78 18.80 -2.90 1.61
CA ALA A 78 17.64 -2.01 1.55
C ALA A 78 17.12 -1.89 0.13
N GLN A 79 15.81 -1.80 0.01
CA GLN A 79 15.16 -1.52 -1.27
C GLN A 79 14.08 -0.49 -1.02
N GLN A 80 13.85 0.35 -2.00
CA GLN A 80 12.82 1.36 -1.90
C GLN A 80 11.93 1.32 -3.13
N TYR A 81 10.64 1.29 -2.90
CA TYR A 81 9.63 1.28 -3.95
C TYR A 81 8.74 2.49 -3.84
N ARG A 82 8.25 2.95 -4.98
CA ARG A 82 7.12 3.88 -5.04
C ARG A 82 5.88 3.08 -5.33
N LEU A 83 4.81 3.38 -4.59
CA LEU A 83 3.50 2.76 -4.82
C LEU A 83 2.60 3.82 -5.42
N GLU A 84 2.07 3.56 -6.61
CA GLU A 84 1.23 4.55 -7.28
C GLU A 84 0.06 3.92 -8.02
N SER A 85 -1.03 4.65 -8.07
CA SER A 85 -2.22 4.37 -8.85
C SER A 85 -3.18 5.54 -8.66
N ASP A 86 -4.24 5.56 -9.44
CA ASP A 86 -5.30 6.56 -9.24
C ASP A 86 -5.88 6.45 -7.83
N LEU A 87 -6.09 5.21 -7.37
CA LEU A 87 -6.62 4.97 -6.03
C LEU A 87 -5.66 5.48 -4.95
N VAL A 88 -4.37 5.23 -5.11
CA VAL A 88 -3.36 5.72 -4.17
C VAL A 88 -3.39 7.24 -4.11
N THR A 89 -3.49 7.89 -5.27
CA THR A 89 -3.57 9.35 -5.32
C THR A 89 -4.78 9.87 -4.53
N VAL A 90 -5.93 9.24 -4.71
CA VAL A 90 -7.13 9.63 -3.97
C VAL A 90 -6.94 9.40 -2.47
N ARG A 91 -6.38 8.26 -2.10
CA ARG A 91 -6.16 7.93 -0.68
C ARG A 91 -5.22 8.90 0.01
N THR A 92 -4.20 9.40 -0.68
CA THR A 92 -3.24 10.33 -0.07
C THR A 92 -3.83 11.70 0.22
N GLN A 93 -5.05 12.00 -0.23
CA GLN A 93 -5.73 13.23 0.15
C GLN A 93 -6.18 13.21 1.62
N ASN A 94 -6.29 12.03 2.20
CA ASN A 94 -6.59 11.86 3.61
C ASN A 94 -5.28 11.68 4.37
N GLU A 95 -4.95 12.63 5.24
CA GLU A 95 -3.70 12.60 5.99
C GLU A 95 -3.60 11.43 6.98
N GLN A 96 -4.72 10.84 7.32
CA GLN A 96 -4.76 9.75 8.29
C GLN A 96 -4.76 8.38 7.65
N VAL A 97 -4.57 8.32 6.34
CA VAL A 97 -4.54 7.06 5.61
C VAL A 97 -3.29 6.26 6.01
N SER A 98 -3.43 4.94 6.06
CA SER A 98 -2.31 4.05 6.37
C SER A 98 -1.99 3.17 5.17
N PHE A 99 -0.72 3.07 4.83
CA PHE A 99 -0.22 2.14 3.82
C PHE A 99 0.62 1.02 4.44
N GLN A 100 0.44 0.79 5.74
CA GLN A 100 1.22 -0.23 6.43
C GLN A 100 0.78 -1.65 6.08
N LEU A 101 -0.46 -1.85 5.66
CA LEU A 101 -0.89 -3.15 5.16
C LEU A 101 -0.05 -3.56 3.95
N GLU A 102 0.14 -2.64 3.02
CA GLU A 102 0.96 -2.85 1.83
C GLU A 102 2.41 -3.11 2.21
N ALA A 103 2.93 -2.35 3.16
CA ALA A 103 4.31 -2.54 3.62
C ALA A 103 4.51 -3.92 4.24
N GLY A 104 3.61 -4.34 5.11
CA GLY A 104 3.70 -5.65 5.74
C GLY A 104 3.58 -6.79 4.74
N PHE A 105 2.66 -6.66 3.80
CA PHE A 105 2.48 -7.64 2.74
C PHE A 105 3.77 -7.79 1.92
N LEU A 106 4.34 -6.67 1.51
CA LEU A 106 5.55 -6.67 0.70
C LEU A 106 6.75 -7.26 1.47
N ALA A 107 6.92 -6.83 2.73
CA ALA A 107 8.02 -7.32 3.56
C ALA A 107 7.98 -8.85 3.69
N GLN A 108 6.81 -9.40 3.97
CA GLN A 108 6.67 -10.83 4.18
C GLN A 108 6.86 -11.62 2.86
N GLN A 109 6.41 -11.09 1.74
CA GLN A 109 6.64 -11.73 0.45
C GLN A 109 8.14 -11.81 0.15
N ILE A 110 8.86 -10.72 0.38
CA ILE A 110 10.30 -10.69 0.15
C ILE A 110 11.01 -11.64 1.12
N GLN A 111 10.61 -11.67 2.37
CA GLN A 111 11.20 -12.60 3.34
C GLN A 111 11.01 -14.05 2.91
N MET A 112 9.83 -14.42 2.45
CA MET A 112 9.57 -15.78 2.01
C MET A 112 10.35 -16.15 0.75
N THR A 113 10.55 -15.18 -0.13
CA THR A 113 11.27 -15.40 -1.37
C THR A 113 12.77 -15.51 -1.16
N THR A 114 13.34 -14.65 -0.31
CA THR A 114 14.78 -14.60 -0.09
C THR A 114 15.26 -15.52 1.03
N GLY A 115 14.37 -15.86 1.96
CA GLY A 115 14.76 -16.58 3.18
C GLY A 115 15.43 -15.70 4.21
N LEU A 116 15.48 -14.38 4.00
CA LEU A 116 16.12 -13.43 4.90
C LEU A 116 15.09 -12.59 5.62
N PRO A 117 15.29 -12.31 6.92
CA PRO A 117 14.36 -11.42 7.62
C PRO A 117 14.23 -10.08 6.91
N CYS A 118 13.01 -9.63 6.76
CA CYS A 118 12.71 -8.39 6.06
C CYS A 118 11.62 -7.65 6.79
N GLU A 119 11.86 -6.36 7.03
CA GLU A 119 10.84 -5.46 7.54
C GLU A 119 10.67 -4.30 6.59
N ALA A 120 9.56 -3.60 6.70
CA ALA A 120 9.29 -2.49 5.80
C ALA A 120 8.53 -1.40 6.52
N LYS A 121 8.56 -0.22 5.94
CA LYS A 121 7.68 0.86 6.36
C LYS A 121 7.22 1.64 5.15
N ALA A 122 6.00 2.13 5.21
CA ALA A 122 5.44 3.00 4.20
C ALA A 122 5.41 4.42 4.73
N GLU A 123 5.71 5.37 3.85
CA GLU A 123 5.68 6.78 4.18
C GLU A 123 5.02 7.55 3.04
N ILE A 124 4.32 8.62 3.40
CA ILE A 124 3.79 9.54 2.42
C ILE A 124 4.72 10.74 2.42
N ILE A 125 5.31 11.04 1.28
CA ILE A 125 6.20 12.19 1.15
C ILE A 125 5.65 13.17 0.14
N VAL A 126 6.13 14.40 0.19
CA VAL A 126 5.81 15.40 -0.82
C VAL A 126 6.91 15.38 -1.86
N GLY A 127 6.58 14.90 -3.05
CA GLY A 127 7.51 14.82 -4.15
C GLY A 127 7.52 16.08 -5.00
N LYS A 128 7.94 15.92 -6.26
CA LYS A 128 8.00 17.03 -7.21
C LYS A 128 6.60 17.58 -7.44
N GLU A 129 6.54 18.89 -7.68
CA GLU A 129 5.28 19.60 -7.94
C GLU A 129 4.27 19.47 -6.80
N LYS A 130 4.76 19.27 -5.58
CA LYS A 130 3.94 19.14 -4.38
C LYS A 130 2.97 17.95 -4.43
N LYS A 131 3.24 16.97 -5.29
CA LYS A 131 2.46 15.74 -5.32
C LYS A 131 2.89 14.84 -4.17
N LYS A 132 1.91 14.22 -3.53
CA LYS A 132 2.19 13.25 -2.48
C LYS A 132 2.53 11.91 -3.11
N GLU A 133 3.57 11.29 -2.60
CA GLU A 133 4.03 10.00 -3.06
C GLU A 133 4.08 9.02 -1.90
N VAL A 134 3.78 7.76 -2.17
CA VAL A 134 3.89 6.70 -1.17
C VAL A 134 5.16 5.92 -1.44
N LEU A 135 6.06 5.93 -0.48
CA LEU A 135 7.30 5.17 -0.55
C LEU A 135 7.27 4.03 0.45
N ILE A 136 7.66 2.86 0.00
CA ILE A 136 7.81 1.70 0.87
C ILE A 136 9.29 1.32 0.87
N THR A 137 9.90 1.39 2.04
CA THR A 137 11.30 1.03 2.22
C THR A 137 11.40 -0.33 2.89
N LEU A 138 12.13 -1.23 2.27
CA LEU A 138 12.40 -2.56 2.80
C LEU A 138 13.79 -2.59 3.41
N PHE A 139 13.88 -3.20 4.58
CA PHE A 139 15.14 -3.44 5.28
C PHE A 139 15.36 -4.94 5.34
N ILE A 140 16.41 -5.42 4.68
CA ILE A 140 16.69 -6.85 4.53
C ILE A 140 17.98 -7.17 5.28
N GLU A 141 17.94 -8.17 6.13
CA GLU A 141 19.14 -8.59 6.84
C GLU A 141 20.12 -9.37 5.99
#